data_fdcde2db35b9e662e398d271de06a44e
#
_entry.id   fdcde2db35b9e662e398d271de06a44e
#
_cell.length_a   1.000
_cell.length_b   1.000
_cell.length_c   1.000
_cell.angle_alpha   90.00
_cell.angle_beta   90.00
_cell.angle_gamma   90.00
#
_symmetry.space_group_name_H-M   'P 1'
#
loop_
_entity.id
_entity.type
_entity.pdbx_description
1 polymer ?
#
loop_
_entity_poly.entity_id
_entity_poly.type
_entity_poly.pdbx_seq_one_letter_code
_entity_poly.pdbx_strand_id
1 'polypeptide(L)'
;MKAYTPNLPYNVPAELMSAHYEKVKGTNKKVYTKIDNIYISFKTFGGTETQNNGVIAVEDTATVETWYRPDIESSLRIAIGAKEYEILGTPENINMENKYLKFKVKAVKGGA
;
A
#
# COMPACT_ATOMS: atom_id res chain seq x y z
N MET A 1 -23.68 -11.87 12.73
CA MET A 1 -22.44 -11.21 12.30
C MET A 1 -22.72 -9.74 12.04
N LYS A 2 -21.88 -8.86 12.60
CA LYS A 2 -22.05 -7.44 12.33
C LYS A 2 -21.59 -7.10 10.93
N ALA A 3 -22.36 -6.27 10.24
CA ALA A 3 -21.93 -5.75 8.96
C ALA A 3 -20.69 -4.88 9.13
N TYR A 4 -19.78 -4.97 8.18
CA TYR A 4 -18.61 -4.13 8.18
C TYR A 4 -18.96 -2.69 7.82
N THR A 5 -18.43 -1.73 8.57
CA THR A 5 -18.61 -0.33 8.27
C THR A 5 -17.37 0.20 7.54
N PRO A 6 -17.47 0.49 6.24
CA PRO A 6 -16.31 0.96 5.49
C PRO A 6 -15.90 2.38 5.86
N ASN A 7 -14.63 2.69 5.65
CA ASN A 7 -14.07 4.03 5.88
C ASN A 7 -14.31 4.93 4.68
N LEU A 8 -15.56 5.17 4.35
CA LEU A 8 -15.92 6.06 3.25
C LEU A 8 -15.78 7.51 3.64
N PRO A 9 -15.59 8.42 2.68
CA PRO A 9 -15.45 8.15 1.25
C PRO A 9 -14.05 7.71 0.85
N TYR A 10 -13.94 7.00 -0.26
CA TYR A 10 -12.64 6.70 -0.87
C TYR A 10 -12.33 7.83 -1.84
N ASN A 11 -11.73 8.87 -1.31
CA ASN A 11 -11.52 10.12 -2.06
C ASN A 11 -10.05 10.54 -2.17
N VAL A 12 -9.13 9.72 -1.72
CA VAL A 12 -7.72 10.00 -1.88
C VAL A 12 -7.25 9.37 -3.20
N PRO A 13 -6.84 10.19 -4.18
CA PRO A 13 -6.36 9.63 -5.44
C PRO A 13 -4.99 8.97 -5.24
N ALA A 14 -4.84 7.80 -5.80
CA ALA A 14 -3.61 7.02 -5.71
C ALA A 14 -3.35 6.31 -7.02
N GLU A 15 -2.09 5.93 -7.22
CA GLU A 15 -1.68 5.15 -8.39
C GLU A 15 -1.26 3.77 -7.93
N LEU A 16 -1.77 2.77 -8.63
CA LEU A 16 -1.37 1.38 -8.40
C LEU A 16 -0.18 1.10 -9.30
N MET A 17 0.89 0.56 -8.72
CA MET A 17 2.14 0.33 -9.44
C MET A 17 2.57 -1.12 -9.36
N SER A 18 3.06 -1.66 -10.45
CA SER A 18 3.59 -3.02 -10.47
C SER A 18 5.05 -3.02 -10.87
N ALA A 19 5.76 -4.05 -10.40
CA ALA A 19 7.18 -4.19 -10.66
C ALA A 19 7.42 -4.93 -11.97
N HIS A 20 8.46 -4.52 -12.68
CA HIS A 20 9.00 -5.28 -13.78
C HIS A 20 10.52 -5.09 -13.81
N TYR A 21 11.20 -5.91 -14.58
CA TYR A 21 12.65 -5.84 -14.68
C TYR A 21 13.05 -5.27 -16.03
N GLU A 22 13.96 -4.30 -15.99
CA GLU A 22 14.55 -3.71 -17.19
C GLU A 22 16.04 -3.97 -17.20
N LYS A 23 16.61 -4.21 -18.38
CA LYS A 23 18.04 -4.29 -18.54
C LYS A 23 18.63 -2.90 -18.70
N VAL A 24 19.49 -2.54 -17.78
CA VAL A 24 20.24 -1.29 -17.84
C VAL A 24 21.72 -1.64 -17.78
N LYS A 25 22.43 -1.39 -18.85
CA LYS A 25 23.87 -1.70 -18.98
C LYS A 25 24.21 -3.15 -18.60
N GLY A 26 23.37 -4.08 -19.11
CA GLY A 26 23.60 -5.50 -18.85
C GLY A 26 23.12 -6.00 -17.50
N THR A 27 22.59 -5.14 -16.65
CA THR A 27 22.10 -5.50 -15.33
C THR A 27 20.58 -5.42 -15.29
N ASN A 28 19.94 -6.43 -14.70
CA ASN A 28 18.49 -6.40 -14.49
C ASN A 28 18.17 -5.47 -13.33
N LYS A 29 17.36 -4.46 -13.59
CA LYS A 29 16.94 -3.51 -12.59
C LYS A 29 15.43 -3.60 -12.39
N LYS A 30 14.98 -3.69 -11.14
CA LYS A 30 13.56 -3.72 -10.80
C LYS A 30 13.00 -2.30 -10.85
N VAL A 31 11.96 -2.12 -11.63
CA VAL A 31 11.31 -0.81 -11.82
C VAL A 31 9.83 -0.94 -11.57
N TYR A 32 9.23 0.07 -10.92
CA TYR A 32 7.79 0.12 -10.69
C TYR A 32 7.16 1.11 -11.64
N THR A 33 6.09 0.68 -12.32
CA THR A 33 5.35 1.55 -13.24
C THR A 33 3.87 1.52 -12.91
N LYS A 34 3.20 2.62 -13.20
CA LYS A 34 1.77 2.73 -12.96
C LYS A 34 0.98 1.78 -13.86
N ILE A 35 0.03 1.07 -13.26
CA ILE A 35 -0.89 0.21 -14.01
C ILE A 35 -2.32 0.72 -13.96
N ASP A 36 -2.69 1.51 -12.96
CA ASP A 36 -4.04 2.05 -12.87
C ASP A 36 -4.12 3.19 -11.86
N ASN A 37 -5.19 3.96 -11.94
CA ASN A 37 -5.53 4.95 -10.92
C ASN A 37 -6.66 4.39 -10.05
N ILE A 38 -6.56 4.62 -8.75
CA ILE A 38 -7.59 4.18 -7.81
C ILE A 38 -7.88 5.29 -6.80
N TYR A 39 -9.02 5.19 -6.14
CA TYR A 39 -9.36 6.08 -5.02
C TYR A 39 -9.43 5.25 -3.77
N ILE A 40 -8.82 5.77 -2.70
CA ILE A 40 -8.66 5.03 -1.45
C ILE A 40 -9.05 5.88 -0.26
N SER A 41 -9.27 5.21 0.87
CA SER A 41 -9.24 5.82 2.19
C SER A 41 -7.85 5.57 2.76
N PHE A 42 -7.22 6.61 3.28
CA PHE A 42 -5.85 6.53 3.76
C PHE A 42 -5.80 7.03 5.20
N LYS A 43 -5.48 6.15 6.14
CA LYS A 43 -5.38 6.50 7.56
C LYS A 43 -3.98 6.24 8.06
N THR A 44 -3.31 7.31 8.45
CA THR A 44 -1.96 7.21 8.98
C THR A 44 -1.99 6.89 10.47
N PHE A 45 -0.92 6.26 10.95
CA PHE A 45 -0.75 6.02 12.38
C PHE A 45 0.16 7.06 13.03
N GLY A 46 0.59 8.08 12.27
CA GLY A 46 1.43 9.13 12.80
C GLY A 46 2.85 8.70 13.11
N GLY A 47 3.29 7.61 12.53
CA GLY A 47 4.58 7.03 12.83
C GLY A 47 4.51 6.14 14.07
N THR A 48 4.71 4.85 13.88
CA THR A 48 4.70 3.88 14.98
C THR A 48 6.10 3.77 15.55
N GLU A 49 6.23 4.05 16.85
CA GLU A 49 7.50 3.85 17.55
C GLU A 49 7.57 2.41 18.04
N THR A 50 8.65 1.73 17.67
CA THR A 50 8.94 0.41 18.23
C THR A 50 10.26 0.47 18.95
N GLN A 51 10.32 -0.13 20.13
CA GLN A 51 11.54 -0.21 20.92
C GLN A 51 12.03 -1.64 20.91
N ASN A 52 13.25 -1.84 20.45
CA ASN A 52 13.87 -3.15 20.41
C ASN A 52 15.32 -3.02 20.83
N ASN A 53 15.70 -3.71 21.91
CA ASN A 53 17.08 -3.66 22.46
C ASN A 53 17.56 -2.25 22.75
N GLY A 54 16.65 -1.40 23.25
CA GLY A 54 17.00 -0.02 23.59
C GLY A 54 17.04 0.94 22.43
N VAL A 55 16.77 0.46 21.21
CA VAL A 55 16.73 1.30 20.03
C VAL A 55 15.28 1.62 19.68
N ILE A 56 14.98 2.90 19.49
CA ILE A 56 13.66 3.34 19.05
C ILE A 56 13.66 3.53 17.55
N ALA A 57 12.78 2.82 16.87
CA ALA A 57 12.58 2.97 15.43
C ALA A 57 11.18 3.55 15.17
N VAL A 58 11.09 4.45 14.21
CA VAL A 58 9.81 5.03 13.79
C VAL A 58 9.52 4.54 12.38
N GLU A 59 8.34 3.94 12.19
CA GLU A 59 7.92 3.46 10.89
C GLU A 59 6.70 4.25 10.41
N ASP A 60 6.76 4.72 9.18
CA ASP A 60 5.63 5.42 8.54
C ASP A 60 4.70 4.39 7.93
N THR A 61 3.69 4.02 8.71
CA THR A 61 2.69 3.05 8.27
C THR A 61 1.32 3.70 8.16
N ALA A 62 0.46 3.08 7.39
CA ALA A 62 -0.91 3.55 7.22
C ALA A 62 -1.80 2.37 6.87
N THR A 63 -3.10 2.58 7.04
CA THR A 63 -4.10 1.61 6.58
C THR A 63 -4.81 2.17 5.36
N VAL A 64 -4.87 1.37 4.31
CA VAL A 64 -5.54 1.71 3.06
C VAL A 64 -6.78 0.85 2.93
N GLU A 65 -7.87 1.47 2.52
CA GLU A 65 -9.10 0.75 2.20
C GLU A 65 -9.62 1.27 0.87
N THR A 66 -10.10 0.37 0.03
CA THR A 66 -10.62 0.71 -1.28
C THR A 66 -11.67 -0.31 -1.70
N TRP A 67 -12.31 -0.06 -2.85
CA TRP A 67 -13.21 -1.03 -3.43
C TRP A 67 -12.45 -2.30 -3.80
N TYR A 68 -13.12 -3.45 -3.68
CA TYR A 68 -12.47 -4.73 -3.94
C TYR A 68 -11.89 -4.79 -5.36
N ARG A 69 -10.63 -5.23 -5.43
CA ARG A 69 -9.94 -5.50 -6.69
C ARG A 69 -9.12 -6.77 -6.51
N PRO A 70 -9.34 -7.79 -7.34
CA PRO A 70 -8.57 -9.04 -7.19
C PRO A 70 -7.11 -8.92 -7.61
N ASP A 71 -6.74 -7.86 -8.33
CA ASP A 71 -5.36 -7.67 -8.81
C ASP A 71 -4.45 -6.97 -7.80
N ILE A 72 -4.98 -6.48 -6.67
CA ILE A 72 -4.14 -5.84 -5.66
C ILE A 72 -3.55 -6.92 -4.76
N GLU A 73 -2.22 -6.99 -4.76
CA GLU A 73 -1.48 -7.97 -3.97
C GLU A 73 -0.22 -7.35 -3.40
N SER A 74 0.46 -8.07 -2.50
CA SER A 74 1.59 -7.52 -1.75
C SER A 74 2.81 -7.17 -2.62
N SER A 75 2.87 -7.67 -3.84
CA SER A 75 3.97 -7.32 -4.75
C SER A 75 3.81 -5.93 -5.37
N LEU A 76 2.64 -5.32 -5.24
CA LEU A 76 2.37 -4.00 -5.81
C LEU A 76 2.77 -2.89 -4.86
N ARG A 77 2.82 -1.67 -5.39
CA ARG A 77 3.00 -0.46 -4.60
C ARG A 77 1.87 0.51 -4.87
N ILE A 78 1.64 1.40 -3.90
CA ILE A 78 0.68 2.50 -4.02
C ILE A 78 1.48 3.79 -4.03
N ALA A 79 1.21 4.67 -4.99
CA ALA A 79 1.82 6.00 -5.02
C ALA A 79 0.75 7.05 -4.77
N ILE A 80 1.04 7.97 -3.85
CA ILE A 80 0.19 9.11 -3.53
C ILE A 80 1.04 10.36 -3.73
N GLY A 81 0.80 11.06 -4.83
CA GLY A 81 1.67 12.16 -5.22
C GLY A 81 3.09 11.64 -5.46
N ALA A 82 4.07 12.25 -4.80
CA ALA A 82 5.47 11.85 -4.95
C ALA A 82 5.89 10.75 -3.98
N LYS A 83 4.99 10.31 -3.10
CA LYS A 83 5.31 9.27 -2.12
C LYS A 83 4.85 7.90 -2.58
N GLU A 84 5.70 6.90 -2.38
CA GLU A 84 5.37 5.51 -2.66
C GLU A 84 5.28 4.72 -1.37
N TYR A 85 4.38 3.75 -1.36
CA TYR A 85 4.15 2.87 -0.21
C TYR A 85 4.14 1.42 -0.69
N GLU A 86 4.81 0.57 0.07
CA GLU A 86 4.75 -0.87 -0.18
C GLU A 86 3.61 -1.49 0.61
N ILE A 87 2.98 -2.52 0.05
CA ILE A 87 1.88 -3.21 0.70
C ILE A 87 2.45 -4.27 1.63
N LEU A 88 1.99 -4.26 2.88
CA LEU A 88 2.43 -5.20 3.91
C LEU A 88 1.43 -6.35 4.03
N GLY A 89 1.91 -7.56 3.79
CA GLY A 89 1.06 -8.74 3.91
C GLY A 89 0.03 -8.85 2.78
N THR A 90 -0.91 -9.74 2.98
CA THR A 90 -1.97 -9.99 2.01
C THR A 90 -3.13 -9.05 2.24
N PRO A 91 -3.60 -8.33 1.20
CA PRO A 91 -4.80 -7.51 1.35
C PRO A 91 -6.00 -8.34 1.78
N GLU A 92 -6.77 -7.79 2.69
CA GLU A 92 -7.93 -8.47 3.24
C GLU A 92 -9.18 -8.13 2.43
N ASN A 93 -9.82 -9.18 1.90
CA ASN A 93 -11.14 -9.08 1.28
C ASN A 93 -12.15 -9.16 2.43
N ILE A 94 -12.68 -8.02 2.86
CA ILE A 94 -13.51 -7.94 4.06
C ILE A 94 -14.69 -8.88 3.97
N ASN A 95 -14.78 -9.78 4.94
CA ASN A 95 -15.85 -10.79 5.03
C ASN A 95 -15.98 -11.66 3.77
N MET A 96 -14.96 -11.68 2.93
CA MET A 96 -14.95 -12.42 1.67
C MET A 96 -16.13 -12.06 0.75
N GLU A 97 -16.61 -10.82 0.85
CA GLU A 97 -17.80 -10.38 0.11
C GLU A 97 -17.49 -9.72 -1.23
N ASN A 98 -16.21 -9.52 -1.55
CA ASN A 98 -15.78 -8.87 -2.79
C ASN A 98 -16.35 -7.45 -2.93
N LYS A 99 -16.40 -6.73 -1.81
CA LYS A 99 -16.87 -5.34 -1.77
C LYS A 99 -15.77 -4.37 -1.40
N TYR A 100 -15.04 -4.69 -0.34
CA TYR A 100 -14.01 -3.81 0.22
C TYR A 100 -12.70 -4.56 0.37
N LEU A 101 -11.62 -3.87 0.12
CA LEU A 101 -10.28 -4.40 0.29
C LEU A 101 -9.53 -3.52 1.27
N LYS A 102 -8.87 -4.12 2.25
CA LYS A 102 -8.15 -3.38 3.29
C LYS A 102 -6.75 -3.96 3.44
N PHE A 103 -5.76 -3.08 3.54
CA PHE A 103 -4.39 -3.52 3.72
C PHE A 103 -3.56 -2.44 4.39
N LYS A 104 -2.46 -2.86 4.99
CA LYS A 104 -1.49 -1.94 5.57
C LYS A 104 -0.40 -1.64 4.56
N VAL A 105 0.12 -0.41 4.65
CA VAL A 105 1.21 0.03 3.79
C VAL A 105 2.28 0.69 4.63
N LYS A 106 3.49 0.72 4.09
CA LYS A 106 4.64 1.34 4.71
C LYS A 106 5.34 2.20 3.69
N ALA A 107 5.72 3.41 4.09
CA ALA A 107 6.41 4.32 3.19
C ALA A 107 7.73 3.72 2.72
N VAL A 108 7.97 3.81 1.42
CA VAL A 108 9.23 3.37 0.83
C VAL A 108 10.23 4.48 1.05
N LYS A 109 11.29 4.17 1.79
CA LYS A 109 12.32 5.15 2.10
C LYS A 109 13.34 5.27 0.99
N GLY A 110 13.78 6.49 0.81
CA GLY A 110 15.08 6.72 0.22
C GLY A 110 15.10 6.77 -1.24
N GLY A 111 14.24 6.85 -1.98
CA GLY A 111 14.39 7.04 -3.41
C GLY A 111 15.62 6.38 -3.99
N ALA A 112 16.01 5.35 -3.37
CA ALA A 112 17.15 4.61 -3.87
C ALA A 112 16.74 3.82 -5.10
#